data_15692a8db1aa1b788b32b70d6106dc6e
#
_entry.id   15692a8db1aa1b788b32b70d6106dc6e
#
_cell.length_a   1.000
_cell.length_b   1.000
_cell.length_c   1.000
_cell.angle_alpha   90.00
_cell.angle_beta   90.00
_cell.angle_gamma   90.00
#
_symmetry.space_group_name_H-M   'P 1'
#
loop_
_entity.id
_entity.type
_entity.pdbx_description
1 polymer ?
#
loop_
_entity_poly.entity_id
_entity_poly.type
_entity_poly.pdbx_seq_one_letter_code
_entity_poly.pdbx_strand_id
1 'polypeptide(L)'
;MGAGIFDGVNLVSNFESLNPANTYVGKPYNLYHKVDTEAERYLGFERWWGGLFLLTKEEMEEITSELFVGNKLTQGKIVAADGTRIDLRKIRAPIVVVCSEGDNITPPPQALNWILDLYDDVDEIRANEQTIVYTVHPTVGHLGIFVSSKVALKEHAEFVDSLDLIETLPPGLYEMVIEEEHLENEGKAAEHPEYNVRFRARTTPQLAEAMRLMHPQRQTNLWLSDLNPWMAGVRWAAQQVRERRAELPADDPFRAAEKAWVDRVEQGIESWTEARDRMVEQV
;
A
#
# COMPACT_ATOMS: atom_id res chain seq x y z
N MET A 1 -4.88 -25.95 4.34
CA MET A 1 -4.07 -26.02 5.58
C MET A 1 -3.73 -27.49 5.86
N GLY A 2 -2.44 -27.82 5.93
CA GLY A 2 -1.97 -29.17 6.27
C GLY A 2 -1.82 -29.30 7.78
N ALA A 3 -2.35 -30.39 8.34
CA ALA A 3 -2.22 -30.75 9.76
C ALA A 3 -2.62 -29.66 10.78
N GLY A 4 -3.55 -28.79 10.45
CA GLY A 4 -4.03 -27.71 11.35
C GLY A 4 -3.08 -26.51 11.49
N ILE A 5 -2.12 -26.36 10.59
CA ILE A 5 -1.17 -25.24 10.58
C ILE A 5 -1.30 -24.49 9.24
N PHE A 6 -1.34 -23.18 9.32
CA PHE A 6 -1.19 -22.30 8.17
C PHE A 6 0.25 -21.82 8.08
N ASP A 7 0.90 -22.08 6.96
CA ASP A 7 2.26 -21.63 6.69
C ASP A 7 2.23 -20.24 6.06
N GLY A 8 2.86 -19.28 6.69
CA GLY A 8 2.97 -17.90 6.24
C GLY A 8 3.64 -17.76 4.87
N VAL A 9 4.37 -18.77 4.39
CA VAL A 9 4.92 -18.79 3.03
C VAL A 9 3.83 -18.58 1.97
N ASN A 10 2.62 -19.11 2.21
CA ASN A 10 1.51 -18.97 1.27
C ASN A 10 1.05 -17.50 1.17
N LEU A 11 1.08 -16.76 2.28
CA LEU A 11 0.73 -15.35 2.30
C LEU A 11 1.78 -14.51 1.56
N VAL A 12 3.06 -14.73 1.88
CA VAL A 12 4.17 -14.03 1.22
C VAL A 12 4.20 -14.33 -0.28
N SER A 13 4.03 -15.58 -0.68
CA SER A 13 3.97 -15.97 -2.10
C SER A 13 2.80 -15.32 -2.84
N ASN A 14 1.66 -15.14 -2.15
CA ASN A 14 0.53 -14.42 -2.73
C ASN A 14 0.85 -12.95 -2.97
N PHE A 15 1.47 -12.27 -2.01
CA PHE A 15 1.91 -10.88 -2.18
C PHE A 15 2.98 -10.72 -3.26
N GLU A 16 3.94 -11.63 -3.34
CA GLU A 16 4.94 -11.65 -4.40
C GLU A 16 4.30 -11.81 -5.79
N SER A 17 3.21 -12.56 -5.86
CA SER A 17 2.46 -12.80 -7.11
C SER A 17 1.66 -11.58 -7.58
N LEU A 18 1.41 -10.58 -6.72
CA LEU A 18 0.74 -9.34 -7.11
C LEU A 18 1.63 -8.45 -7.99
N ASN A 19 2.96 -8.59 -7.89
CA ASN A 19 3.90 -7.87 -8.75
C ASN A 19 5.04 -8.80 -9.24
N PRO A 20 4.72 -9.75 -10.12
CA PRO A 20 5.67 -10.76 -10.57
C PRO A 20 6.85 -10.15 -11.35
N ALA A 21 6.66 -9.03 -12.05
CA ALA A 21 7.73 -8.34 -12.75
C ALA A 21 8.81 -7.84 -11.78
N ASN A 22 8.42 -7.26 -10.66
CA ASN A 22 9.36 -6.85 -9.62
C ASN A 22 10.03 -8.06 -8.97
N THR A 23 9.25 -9.08 -8.63
CA THR A 23 9.73 -10.26 -7.89
C THR A 23 10.74 -11.08 -8.69
N TYR A 24 10.41 -11.40 -9.95
CA TYR A 24 11.22 -12.33 -10.75
C TYR A 24 12.23 -11.63 -11.67
N VAL A 25 12.07 -10.34 -11.92
CA VAL A 25 12.94 -9.59 -12.84
C VAL A 25 13.58 -8.38 -12.16
N GLY A 26 12.78 -7.48 -11.58
CA GLY A 26 13.25 -6.21 -11.05
C GLY A 26 14.23 -6.36 -9.90
N LYS A 27 13.87 -7.11 -8.86
CA LYS A 27 14.72 -7.37 -7.69
C LYS A 27 16.05 -8.06 -8.07
N PRO A 28 16.05 -9.21 -8.80
CA PRO A 28 17.30 -9.87 -9.20
C PRO A 28 18.15 -9.02 -10.12
N TYR A 29 17.54 -8.27 -11.04
CA TYR A 29 18.28 -7.38 -11.92
C TYR A 29 18.94 -6.22 -11.16
N ASN A 30 18.23 -5.59 -10.24
CA ASN A 30 18.79 -4.51 -9.41
C ASN A 30 19.98 -5.02 -8.57
N LEU A 31 19.86 -6.23 -7.99
CA LEU A 31 20.95 -6.87 -7.26
C LEU A 31 22.16 -7.11 -8.17
N TYR A 32 21.95 -7.65 -9.37
CA TYR A 32 23.01 -7.90 -10.34
C TYR A 32 23.69 -6.59 -10.79
N HIS A 33 22.89 -5.59 -11.14
CA HIS A 33 23.39 -4.30 -11.64
C HIS A 33 24.19 -3.51 -10.59
N LYS A 34 23.82 -3.67 -9.31
CA LYS A 34 24.42 -2.96 -8.17
C LYS A 34 25.08 -3.91 -7.18
N VAL A 35 25.73 -4.98 -7.66
CA VAL A 35 26.24 -6.07 -6.82
C VAL A 35 27.19 -5.60 -5.73
N ASP A 36 27.97 -4.54 -5.99
CA ASP A 36 28.94 -4.01 -5.02
C ASP A 36 28.31 -3.25 -3.84
N THR A 37 27.07 -2.78 -3.98
CA THR A 37 26.42 -1.91 -2.97
C THR A 37 25.07 -2.42 -2.49
N GLU A 38 24.37 -3.24 -3.28
CA GLU A 38 22.98 -3.63 -3.03
C GLU A 38 22.84 -4.94 -2.24
N ALA A 39 23.89 -5.77 -2.22
CA ALA A 39 23.79 -7.13 -1.67
C ALA A 39 23.36 -7.15 -0.20
N GLU A 40 23.92 -6.30 0.64
CA GLU A 40 23.59 -6.24 2.07
C GLU A 40 22.14 -5.80 2.30
N ARG A 41 21.71 -4.75 1.63
CA ARG A 41 20.32 -4.26 1.70
C ARG A 41 19.34 -5.31 1.20
N TYR A 42 19.63 -5.96 0.07
CA TYR A 42 18.81 -7.02 -0.50
C TYR A 42 18.66 -8.20 0.48
N LEU A 43 19.77 -8.71 1.00
CA LEU A 43 19.72 -9.82 1.95
C LEU A 43 19.03 -9.45 3.26
N GLY A 44 19.19 -8.23 3.74
CA GLY A 44 18.49 -7.71 4.91
C GLY A 44 16.98 -7.69 4.70
N PHE A 45 16.52 -7.17 3.56
CA PHE A 45 15.12 -7.16 3.21
C PHE A 45 14.54 -8.56 3.02
N GLU A 46 15.21 -9.43 2.26
CA GLU A 46 14.71 -10.79 2.00
C GLU A 46 14.66 -11.65 3.25
N ARG A 47 15.58 -11.47 4.21
CA ARG A 47 15.51 -12.14 5.53
C ARG A 47 14.32 -11.67 6.34
N TRP A 48 14.03 -10.39 6.35
CA TRP A 48 12.87 -9.84 7.02
C TRP A 48 11.58 -10.29 6.35
N TRP A 49 11.48 -10.14 5.04
CA TRP A 49 10.31 -10.50 4.24
C TRP A 49 10.02 -12.00 4.26
N GLY A 50 11.06 -12.83 4.21
CA GLY A 50 10.97 -14.28 4.29
C GLY A 50 10.97 -14.83 5.72
N GLY A 51 10.91 -13.99 6.76
CA GLY A 51 10.78 -14.39 8.16
C GLY A 51 9.38 -14.91 8.46
N LEU A 52 9.09 -16.12 7.99
CA LEU A 52 7.76 -16.70 7.96
C LEU A 52 7.31 -17.16 9.36
N PHE A 53 6.03 -16.95 9.65
CA PHE A 53 5.38 -17.41 10.87
C PHE A 53 4.35 -18.49 10.54
N LEU A 54 4.17 -19.41 11.47
CA LEU A 54 3.13 -20.42 11.43
C LEU A 54 1.96 -19.94 12.29
N LEU A 55 0.74 -20.05 11.75
CA LEU A 55 -0.49 -19.77 12.49
C LEU A 55 -1.26 -21.06 12.69
N THR A 56 -1.89 -21.23 13.84
CA THR A 56 -2.76 -22.36 14.10
C THR A 56 -4.05 -22.25 13.30
N LYS A 57 -4.75 -23.36 13.17
CA LYS A 57 -6.07 -23.39 12.54
C LYS A 57 -7.05 -22.47 13.26
N GLU A 58 -7.02 -22.48 14.59
CA GLU A 58 -7.89 -21.70 15.46
C GLU A 58 -7.66 -20.20 15.25
N GLU A 59 -6.40 -19.74 15.24
CA GLU A 59 -6.07 -18.34 14.94
C GLU A 59 -6.57 -17.91 13.57
N MET A 60 -6.37 -18.73 12.53
CA MET A 60 -6.83 -18.42 11.18
C MET A 60 -8.36 -18.42 11.06
N GLU A 61 -9.04 -19.35 11.73
CA GLU A 61 -10.50 -19.40 11.74
C GLU A 61 -11.09 -18.18 12.47
N GLU A 62 -10.50 -17.80 13.61
CA GLU A 62 -10.91 -16.64 14.39
C GLU A 62 -10.71 -15.34 13.58
N ILE A 63 -9.51 -15.09 13.05
CA ILE A 63 -9.22 -13.92 12.22
C ILE A 63 -10.18 -13.84 11.04
N THR A 64 -10.40 -14.96 10.36
CA THR A 64 -11.26 -14.99 9.17
C THR A 64 -12.72 -14.76 9.53
N SER A 65 -13.25 -15.50 10.51
CA SER A 65 -14.67 -15.47 10.86
C SER A 65 -15.07 -14.23 11.66
N GLU A 66 -14.19 -13.73 12.53
CA GLU A 66 -14.50 -12.60 13.41
C GLU A 66 -14.23 -11.25 12.75
N LEU A 67 -13.11 -11.14 12.03
CA LEU A 67 -12.67 -9.87 11.44
C LEU A 67 -13.01 -9.74 9.96
N PHE A 68 -12.44 -10.59 9.08
CA PHE A 68 -12.56 -10.39 7.64
C PHE A 68 -13.97 -10.68 7.09
N VAL A 69 -14.60 -11.77 7.50
CA VAL A 69 -15.94 -12.13 7.01
C VAL A 69 -17.03 -11.60 7.93
N GLY A 70 -16.82 -11.72 9.23
CA GLY A 70 -17.85 -11.39 10.23
C GLY A 70 -17.97 -9.91 10.54
N ASN A 71 -16.89 -9.12 10.33
CA ASN A 71 -16.79 -7.70 10.72
C ASN A 71 -17.30 -7.45 12.16
N LYS A 72 -17.01 -8.39 13.08
CA LYS A 72 -17.58 -8.39 14.42
C LYS A 72 -16.97 -7.34 15.35
N LEU A 73 -15.78 -6.84 15.01
CA LEU A 73 -15.09 -5.81 15.78
C LEU A 73 -15.89 -4.50 15.79
N THR A 74 -16.29 -4.00 14.62
CA THR A 74 -17.11 -2.80 14.50
C THR A 74 -18.50 -2.98 15.07
N GLN A 75 -19.02 -4.23 15.06
CA GLN A 75 -20.32 -4.56 15.64
C GLN A 75 -20.27 -4.73 17.19
N GLY A 76 -19.08 -4.59 17.81
CA GLY A 76 -18.90 -4.81 19.25
C GLY A 76 -19.26 -6.24 19.71
N LYS A 77 -19.09 -7.24 18.83
CA LYS A 77 -19.46 -8.65 19.12
C LYS A 77 -18.25 -9.50 19.54
N ILE A 78 -17.05 -8.96 19.49
CA ILE A 78 -15.85 -9.67 19.96
C ILE A 78 -15.80 -9.58 21.48
N VAL A 79 -15.56 -10.73 22.10
CA VAL A 79 -15.40 -10.88 23.56
C VAL A 79 -14.02 -11.46 23.82
N ALA A 80 -13.23 -10.77 24.63
CA ALA A 80 -11.91 -11.25 25.05
C ALA A 80 -12.04 -12.48 25.99
N ALA A 81 -10.94 -13.20 26.21
CA ALA A 81 -10.91 -14.42 27.01
C ALA A 81 -11.39 -14.23 28.46
N ASP A 82 -11.25 -13.03 29.01
CA ASP A 82 -11.73 -12.65 30.34
C ASP A 82 -13.22 -12.26 30.38
N GLY A 83 -13.95 -12.37 29.28
CA GLY A 83 -15.34 -11.98 29.14
C GLY A 83 -15.56 -10.48 28.83
N THR A 84 -14.50 -9.69 28.67
CA THR A 84 -14.62 -8.27 28.34
C THR A 84 -15.03 -8.10 26.89
N ARG A 85 -16.15 -7.38 26.65
CA ARG A 85 -16.58 -7.01 25.30
C ARG A 85 -15.70 -5.89 24.75
N ILE A 86 -15.14 -6.11 23.59
CA ILE A 86 -14.35 -5.11 22.88
C ILE A 86 -15.28 -4.13 22.17
N ASP A 87 -15.17 -2.85 22.50
CA ASP A 87 -15.94 -1.77 21.91
C ASP A 87 -15.01 -0.61 21.54
N LEU A 88 -14.85 -0.36 20.25
CA LEU A 88 -13.96 0.68 19.73
C LEU A 88 -14.35 2.10 20.17
N ARG A 89 -15.64 2.30 20.52
CA ARG A 89 -16.13 3.59 21.06
C ARG A 89 -15.59 3.92 22.46
N LYS A 90 -14.97 2.96 23.12
CA LYS A 90 -14.35 3.16 24.44
C LYS A 90 -12.90 3.61 24.38
N ILE A 91 -12.30 3.70 23.20
CA ILE A 91 -10.94 4.22 23.03
C ILE A 91 -10.96 5.71 23.35
N ARG A 92 -10.09 6.16 24.26
CA ARG A 92 -9.99 7.56 24.69
C ARG A 92 -8.78 8.28 24.08
N ALA A 93 -7.75 7.56 23.70
CA ALA A 93 -6.64 8.13 22.95
C ALA A 93 -7.09 8.59 21.55
N PRO A 94 -6.54 9.66 21.00
CA PRO A 94 -6.74 10.00 19.60
C PRO A 94 -6.38 8.82 18.69
N ILE A 95 -7.21 8.58 17.70
CA ILE A 95 -6.99 7.52 16.70
C ILE A 95 -6.46 8.19 15.43
N VAL A 96 -5.28 7.77 14.99
CA VAL A 96 -4.67 8.27 13.76
C VAL A 96 -4.62 7.14 12.73
N VAL A 97 -5.21 7.38 11.55
CA VAL A 97 -5.29 6.41 10.46
C VAL A 97 -4.50 6.93 9.27
N VAL A 98 -3.49 6.17 8.86
CA VAL A 98 -2.75 6.43 7.62
C VAL A 98 -3.16 5.41 6.59
N CYS A 99 -3.61 5.85 5.42
CA CYS A 99 -3.95 4.97 4.30
C CYS A 99 -3.49 5.58 2.98
N SER A 100 -3.58 4.83 1.89
CA SER A 100 -3.11 5.27 0.59
C SER A 100 -4.03 4.82 -0.53
N GLU A 101 -4.28 5.69 -1.51
CA GLU A 101 -4.96 5.33 -2.76
C GLU A 101 -4.14 4.38 -3.63
N GLY A 102 -2.81 4.38 -3.48
CA GLY A 102 -1.91 3.44 -4.15
C GLY A 102 -1.85 2.05 -3.52
N ASP A 103 -2.53 1.84 -2.39
CA ASP A 103 -2.58 0.55 -1.70
C ASP A 103 -3.67 -0.34 -2.30
N ASN A 104 -3.27 -1.36 -3.04
CA ASN A 104 -4.16 -2.33 -3.65
C ASN A 104 -4.49 -3.54 -2.74
N ILE A 105 -3.92 -3.61 -1.55
CA ILE A 105 -4.15 -4.67 -0.56
C ILE A 105 -5.13 -4.19 0.50
N THR A 106 -4.86 -3.02 1.10
CA THR A 106 -5.72 -2.36 2.10
C THR A 106 -6.03 -0.93 1.65
N PRO A 107 -6.88 -0.76 0.63
CA PRO A 107 -7.25 0.57 0.13
C PRO A 107 -7.98 1.41 1.18
N PRO A 108 -8.07 2.74 1.01
CA PRO A 108 -8.67 3.65 1.99
C PRO A 108 -10.04 3.21 2.55
N PRO A 109 -10.97 2.64 1.76
CA PRO A 109 -12.22 2.12 2.32
C PRO A 109 -12.04 1.04 3.38
N GLN A 110 -11.03 0.15 3.24
CA GLN A 110 -10.77 -0.87 4.28
C GLN A 110 -10.20 -0.26 5.56
N ALA A 111 -9.44 0.82 5.44
CA ALA A 111 -8.87 1.51 6.58
C ALA A 111 -9.88 2.42 7.31
N LEU A 112 -10.91 2.93 6.62
CA LEU A 112 -11.78 4.00 7.11
C LEU A 112 -13.26 3.62 7.27
N ASN A 113 -13.75 2.53 6.63
CA ASN A 113 -15.15 2.13 6.70
C ASN A 113 -15.64 1.85 8.14
N TRP A 114 -14.74 1.40 9.02
CA TRP A 114 -15.09 1.15 10.41
C TRP A 114 -15.68 2.38 11.12
N ILE A 115 -15.30 3.59 10.69
CA ILE A 115 -15.84 4.85 11.22
C ILE A 115 -17.34 4.94 10.89
N LEU A 116 -17.71 4.63 9.64
CA LEU A 116 -19.12 4.66 9.20
C LEU A 116 -19.93 3.48 9.73
N ASP A 117 -19.27 2.36 10.04
CA ASP A 117 -19.93 1.20 10.68
C ASP A 117 -20.25 1.47 12.15
N LEU A 118 -19.47 2.35 12.81
CA LEU A 118 -19.65 2.66 14.24
C LEU A 118 -20.52 3.88 14.50
N TYR A 119 -20.48 4.88 13.62
CA TYR A 119 -21.06 6.19 13.85
C TYR A 119 -21.95 6.63 12.68
N ASP A 120 -23.21 6.93 12.97
CA ASP A 120 -24.13 7.48 11.98
C ASP A 120 -23.73 8.92 11.59
N ASP A 121 -23.26 9.70 12.58
CA ASP A 121 -22.82 11.07 12.35
C ASP A 121 -21.61 11.47 13.25
N VAL A 122 -21.09 12.68 13.01
CA VAL A 122 -19.95 13.21 13.75
C VAL A 122 -20.31 13.60 15.20
N ASP A 123 -21.58 13.82 15.50
CA ASP A 123 -22.01 14.18 16.84
C ASP A 123 -21.97 12.96 17.77
N GLU A 124 -22.14 11.75 17.23
CA GLU A 124 -21.89 10.52 17.99
C GLU A 124 -20.39 10.35 18.31
N ILE A 125 -19.49 10.69 17.39
CA ILE A 125 -18.03 10.69 17.66
C ILE A 125 -17.73 11.66 18.80
N ARG A 126 -18.30 12.85 18.76
CA ARG A 126 -18.15 13.88 19.81
C ARG A 126 -18.74 13.44 21.15
N ALA A 127 -19.92 12.84 21.12
CA ALA A 127 -20.58 12.31 22.33
C ALA A 127 -19.78 11.18 23.00
N ASN A 128 -19.01 10.42 22.22
CA ASN A 128 -18.07 9.41 22.74
C ASN A 128 -16.71 9.98 23.11
N GLU A 129 -16.53 11.31 23.05
CA GLU A 129 -15.27 12.01 23.37
C GLU A 129 -14.08 11.47 22.56
N GLN A 130 -14.30 11.05 21.30
CA GLN A 130 -13.25 10.52 20.44
C GLN A 130 -12.73 11.58 19.47
N THR A 131 -11.42 11.57 19.28
CA THR A 131 -10.75 12.32 18.21
C THR A 131 -10.21 11.32 17.21
N ILE A 132 -10.70 11.41 15.97
CA ILE A 132 -10.26 10.55 14.86
C ILE A 132 -9.63 11.44 13.80
N VAL A 133 -8.37 11.16 13.49
CA VAL A 133 -7.59 11.85 12.45
C VAL A 133 -7.23 10.85 11.38
N TYR A 134 -7.39 11.19 10.11
CA TYR A 134 -6.93 10.35 9.03
C TYR A 134 -6.17 11.17 7.98
N THR A 135 -5.23 10.52 7.32
CA THR A 135 -4.55 11.05 6.13
C THR A 135 -4.53 10.00 5.03
N VAL A 136 -4.64 10.48 3.77
CA VAL A 136 -4.65 9.64 2.59
C VAL A 136 -3.48 10.03 1.69
N HIS A 137 -2.52 9.12 1.53
CA HIS A 137 -1.43 9.33 0.58
C HIS A 137 -1.90 8.97 -0.85
N PRO A 138 -1.59 9.77 -1.89
CA PRO A 138 -2.17 9.56 -3.22
C PRO A 138 -1.63 8.33 -3.97
N THR A 139 -0.38 7.90 -3.72
CA THR A 139 0.29 6.97 -4.66
C THR A 139 1.09 5.83 -4.02
N VAL A 140 1.31 5.85 -2.72
CA VAL A 140 2.19 4.89 -2.06
C VAL A 140 1.52 3.51 -1.97
N GLY A 141 2.24 2.45 -2.31
CA GLY A 141 1.75 1.07 -2.17
C GLY A 141 1.77 0.56 -0.73
N HIS A 142 1.17 -0.60 -0.49
CA HIS A 142 0.92 -1.18 0.83
C HIS A 142 2.12 -1.13 1.79
N LEU A 143 3.25 -1.70 1.40
CA LEU A 143 4.46 -1.66 2.22
C LEU A 143 5.11 -0.27 2.28
N GLY A 144 4.88 0.56 1.27
CA GLY A 144 5.45 1.89 1.17
C GLY A 144 5.03 2.81 2.32
N ILE A 145 3.85 2.61 2.91
CA ILE A 145 3.39 3.34 4.10
C ILE A 145 4.40 3.19 5.26
N PHE A 146 5.03 2.03 5.39
CA PHE A 146 5.96 1.72 6.48
C PHE A 146 7.43 1.90 6.11
N VAL A 147 7.82 1.61 4.86
CA VAL A 147 9.23 1.48 4.47
C VAL A 147 9.69 2.53 3.45
N SER A 148 8.79 3.34 2.91
CA SER A 148 9.16 4.42 1.98
C SER A 148 9.86 5.56 2.71
N SER A 149 11.07 5.91 2.27
CA SER A 149 11.76 7.10 2.79
C SER A 149 10.99 8.40 2.54
N LYS A 150 10.21 8.47 1.45
CA LYS A 150 9.35 9.64 1.17
C LYS A 150 8.24 9.78 2.21
N VAL A 151 7.58 8.68 2.57
CA VAL A 151 6.56 8.67 3.62
C VAL A 151 7.18 8.94 4.99
N ALA A 152 8.35 8.39 5.28
CA ALA A 152 9.04 8.65 6.54
C ALA A 152 9.43 10.13 6.70
N LEU A 153 9.89 10.77 5.63
CA LEU A 153 10.31 12.18 5.66
C LEU A 153 9.16 13.19 5.62
N LYS A 154 7.99 12.77 5.19
CA LYS A 154 6.80 13.61 5.10
C LYS A 154 5.75 13.21 6.13
N GLU A 155 5.03 12.13 5.87
CA GLU A 155 3.87 11.78 6.70
C GLU A 155 4.26 11.40 8.14
N HIS A 156 5.31 10.59 8.33
CA HIS A 156 5.72 10.17 9.68
C HIS A 156 6.35 11.31 10.47
N ALA A 157 7.16 12.16 9.84
CA ALA A 157 7.74 13.33 10.50
C ALA A 157 6.64 14.30 10.95
N GLU A 158 5.72 14.65 10.03
CA GLU A 158 4.62 15.56 10.32
C GLU A 158 3.64 15.00 11.35
N PHE A 159 3.46 13.68 11.42
CA PHE A 159 2.72 13.04 12.50
C PHE A 159 3.38 13.27 13.85
N VAL A 160 4.68 13.02 13.96
CA VAL A 160 5.42 13.17 15.21
C VAL A 160 5.39 14.62 15.65
N ASP A 161 5.61 15.56 14.75
CA ASP A 161 5.62 16.99 15.04
C ASP A 161 4.23 17.56 15.36
N SER A 162 3.16 16.86 14.90
CA SER A 162 1.78 17.26 15.15
C SER A 162 1.11 16.53 16.32
N LEU A 163 1.79 15.63 17.04
CA LEU A 163 1.18 14.84 18.11
C LEU A 163 0.53 15.71 19.19
N ASP A 164 1.25 16.73 19.68
CA ASP A 164 0.72 17.64 20.70
C ASP A 164 -0.52 18.38 20.20
N LEU A 165 -0.55 18.75 18.93
CA LEU A 165 -1.70 19.39 18.31
C LEU A 165 -2.88 18.42 18.17
N ILE A 166 -2.63 17.17 17.75
CA ILE A 166 -3.65 16.12 17.65
C ILE A 166 -4.30 15.86 19.01
N GLU A 167 -3.51 15.83 20.10
CA GLU A 167 -4.01 15.65 21.46
C GLU A 167 -4.90 16.80 21.93
N THR A 168 -4.71 18.00 21.39
CA THR A 168 -5.52 19.19 21.74
C THR A 168 -6.75 19.38 20.85
N LEU A 169 -6.91 18.60 19.77
CA LEU A 169 -8.08 18.68 18.92
C LEU A 169 -9.36 18.32 19.70
N PRO A 170 -10.44 19.11 19.55
CA PRO A 170 -11.73 18.70 20.09
C PRO A 170 -12.19 17.34 19.54
N PRO A 171 -13.02 16.60 20.29
CA PRO A 171 -13.61 15.37 19.75
C PRO A 171 -14.29 15.60 18.41
N GLY A 172 -14.02 14.71 17.43
CA GLY A 172 -14.53 14.84 16.09
C GLY A 172 -13.75 14.01 15.07
N LEU A 173 -14.09 14.21 13.81
CA LEU A 173 -13.43 13.57 12.66
C LEU A 173 -12.66 14.60 11.84
N TYR A 174 -11.39 14.33 11.60
CA TYR A 174 -10.47 15.25 10.93
C TYR A 174 -9.68 14.58 9.83
N GLU A 175 -9.55 15.26 8.70
CA GLU A 175 -8.58 14.94 7.68
C GLU A 175 -7.32 15.76 7.92
N MET A 176 -6.19 15.09 8.10
CA MET A 176 -4.87 15.72 8.15
C MET A 176 -4.35 15.86 6.73
N VAL A 177 -4.19 17.09 6.28
CA VAL A 177 -3.67 17.44 4.96
C VAL A 177 -2.27 18.01 5.12
N ILE A 178 -1.31 17.40 4.44
CA ILE A 178 0.10 17.80 4.46
C ILE A 178 0.43 18.41 3.11
N GLU A 179 0.59 19.70 3.08
CA GLU A 179 0.91 20.50 1.89
C GLU A 179 2.39 20.87 1.90
N GLU A 180 3.10 20.66 0.79
CA GLU A 180 4.48 21.10 0.64
C GLU A 180 4.50 22.62 0.45
N GLU A 181 5.24 23.32 1.30
CA GLU A 181 5.40 24.76 1.19
C GLU A 181 6.50 25.07 0.16
N HIS A 182 6.07 25.50 -1.00
CA HIS A 182 7.00 26.02 -2.02
C HIS A 182 7.46 27.40 -1.59
N LEU A 183 8.54 27.48 -0.82
CA LEU A 183 9.23 28.74 -0.62
C LEU A 183 9.81 29.17 -1.97
N GLU A 184 9.21 30.20 -2.58
CA GLU A 184 9.77 30.92 -3.72
C GLU A 184 11.04 31.66 -3.28
N ASN A 185 12.08 30.92 -2.95
CA ASN A 185 13.41 31.46 -2.77
C ASN A 185 14.23 31.20 -4.01
N GLU A 186 14.40 32.24 -4.80
CA GLU A 186 15.24 32.27 -5.99
C GLU A 186 16.62 31.61 -5.71
N GLY A 187 16.83 30.42 -6.26
CA GLY A 187 18.16 29.92 -6.58
C GLY A 187 18.83 28.92 -5.65
N LYS A 188 18.17 28.37 -4.62
CA LYS A 188 18.66 27.16 -3.91
C LYS A 188 17.52 26.20 -3.69
N ALA A 189 17.63 24.97 -4.20
CA ALA A 189 16.79 23.87 -3.73
C ALA A 189 16.98 23.75 -2.21
N ALA A 190 15.90 23.87 -1.46
CA ALA A 190 15.95 23.64 -0.01
C ALA A 190 16.44 22.21 0.22
N GLU A 191 17.42 22.02 1.09
CA GLU A 191 17.94 20.68 1.42
C GLU A 191 16.85 19.80 2.08
N HIS A 192 15.79 20.43 2.66
CA HIS A 192 14.62 19.76 3.19
C HIS A 192 13.37 20.59 2.83
N PRO A 193 12.32 19.97 2.25
CA PRO A 193 11.03 20.64 2.04
C PRO A 193 10.38 20.95 3.41
N GLU A 194 9.83 22.13 3.55
CA GLU A 194 8.97 22.48 4.68
C GLU A 194 7.53 22.07 4.35
N TYR A 195 6.84 21.47 5.31
CA TYR A 195 5.47 21.02 5.16
C TYR A 195 4.54 21.84 6.08
N ASN A 196 3.35 22.12 5.57
CA ASN A 196 2.29 22.76 6.34
C ASN A 196 1.19 21.73 6.61
N VAL A 197 0.90 21.49 7.88
CA VAL A 197 -0.13 20.54 8.32
C VAL A 197 -1.41 21.29 8.66
N ARG A 198 -2.53 20.80 8.12
CA ARG A 198 -3.86 21.35 8.41
C ARG A 198 -4.82 20.21 8.77
N PHE A 199 -5.59 20.44 9.83
CA PHE A 199 -6.67 19.55 10.24
C PHE A 199 -7.99 20.10 9.75
N ARG A 200 -8.60 19.42 8.76
CA ARG A 200 -9.91 19.79 8.21
C ARG A 200 -11.00 18.96 8.89
N ALA A 201 -11.88 19.59 9.65
CA ALA A 201 -13.04 18.90 10.21
C ALA A 201 -13.89 18.30 9.07
N ARG A 202 -14.30 17.03 9.26
CA ARG A 202 -15.09 16.26 8.30
C ARG A 202 -16.37 15.76 8.94
N THR A 203 -17.38 15.50 8.11
CA THR A 203 -18.60 14.80 8.51
C THR A 203 -18.58 13.37 7.98
N THR A 204 -19.38 12.49 8.56
CA THR A 204 -19.52 11.10 8.08
C THR A 204 -20.02 11.02 6.64
N PRO A 205 -20.97 11.85 6.15
CA PRO A 205 -21.31 11.90 4.73
C PRO A 205 -20.16 12.32 3.82
N GLN A 206 -19.31 13.27 4.25
CA GLN A 206 -18.15 13.67 3.47
C GLN A 206 -17.10 12.56 3.37
N LEU A 207 -16.89 11.82 4.46
CA LEU A 207 -16.04 10.64 4.46
C LEU A 207 -16.59 9.55 3.55
N ALA A 208 -17.90 9.26 3.66
CA ALA A 208 -18.57 8.28 2.80
C ALA A 208 -18.45 8.61 1.32
N GLU A 209 -18.64 9.89 0.95
CA GLU A 209 -18.48 10.33 -0.43
C GLU A 209 -17.04 10.24 -0.92
N ALA A 210 -16.07 10.63 -0.09
CA ALA A 210 -14.65 10.48 -0.41
C ALA A 210 -14.30 9.01 -0.66
N MET A 211 -14.75 8.09 0.20
CA MET A 211 -14.50 6.66 0.02
C MET A 211 -15.25 6.07 -1.19
N ARG A 212 -16.44 6.55 -1.52
CA ARG A 212 -17.15 6.16 -2.74
C ARG A 212 -16.36 6.51 -4.00
N LEU A 213 -15.67 7.65 -4.00
CA LEU A 213 -14.79 8.06 -5.09
C LEU A 213 -13.51 7.24 -5.17
N MET A 214 -13.06 6.69 -4.03
CA MET A 214 -11.89 5.81 -3.90
C MET A 214 -12.26 4.32 -4.02
N HIS A 215 -13.53 3.98 -4.36
CA HIS A 215 -14.06 2.61 -4.32
C HIS A 215 -13.38 1.67 -5.33
N PRO A 216 -13.23 0.35 -4.99
CA PRO A 216 -12.56 -0.66 -5.80
C PRO A 216 -13.07 -0.86 -7.24
N GLN A 217 -14.28 -0.42 -7.59
CA GLN A 217 -14.71 -0.46 -8.99
C GLN A 217 -13.92 0.51 -9.89
N ARG A 218 -13.43 1.61 -9.35
CA ARG A 218 -12.37 2.38 -10.00
C ARG A 218 -11.04 1.62 -9.97
N GLN A 219 -10.80 0.87 -8.90
CA GLN A 219 -9.62 0.02 -8.77
C GLN A 219 -9.70 -1.23 -9.64
N THR A 220 -10.89 -1.77 -9.96
CA THR A 220 -11.00 -2.89 -10.92
C THR A 220 -10.66 -2.41 -12.33
N ASN A 221 -11.04 -1.20 -12.68
CA ASN A 221 -10.57 -0.54 -13.90
C ASN A 221 -9.10 -0.12 -13.78
N LEU A 222 -8.62 0.25 -12.60
CA LEU A 222 -7.20 0.44 -12.29
C LEU A 222 -6.47 -0.90 -12.22
N TRP A 223 -7.06 -1.97 -11.74
CA TRP A 223 -6.46 -3.31 -11.72
C TRP A 223 -6.26 -3.86 -13.14
N LEU A 224 -7.19 -3.61 -14.04
CA LEU A 224 -7.02 -3.89 -15.48
C LEU A 224 -6.08 -2.86 -16.15
N SER A 225 -6.00 -1.60 -15.63
CA SER A 225 -5.02 -0.61 -16.07
C SER A 225 -3.66 -0.80 -15.38
N ASP A 226 -3.59 -1.38 -14.19
CA ASP A 226 -2.37 -1.68 -13.41
C ASP A 226 -1.64 -2.95 -13.84
N LEU A 227 -2.14 -3.64 -14.84
CA LEU A 227 -1.25 -4.38 -15.74
C LEU A 227 -0.25 -3.44 -16.45
N ASN A 228 -0.50 -2.13 -16.48
CA ASN A 228 0.42 -1.13 -17.03
C ASN A 228 1.75 -1.00 -16.25
N PRO A 229 1.82 -0.97 -14.90
CA PRO A 229 3.10 -1.02 -14.18
C PRO A 229 3.84 -2.33 -14.39
N TRP A 230 3.12 -3.46 -14.46
CA TRP A 230 3.74 -4.74 -14.79
C TRP A 230 4.35 -4.70 -16.20
N MET A 231 3.60 -4.26 -17.19
CA MET A 231 4.09 -4.09 -18.55
C MET A 231 5.16 -3.01 -18.67
N ALA A 232 5.06 -1.93 -17.90
CA ALA A 232 6.11 -0.92 -17.80
C ALA A 232 7.40 -1.49 -17.19
N GLY A 233 7.30 -2.30 -16.14
CA GLY A 233 8.43 -3.01 -15.55
C GLY A 233 9.09 -3.98 -16.53
N VAL A 234 8.30 -4.75 -17.25
CA VAL A 234 8.80 -5.69 -18.27
C VAL A 234 9.42 -4.93 -19.46
N ARG A 235 8.82 -3.82 -19.92
CA ARG A 235 9.40 -2.95 -20.95
C ARG A 235 10.71 -2.31 -20.49
N TRP A 236 10.75 -1.81 -19.26
CA TRP A 236 11.97 -1.27 -18.67
C TRP A 236 13.07 -2.33 -18.61
N ALA A 237 12.79 -3.55 -18.15
CA ALA A 237 13.74 -4.64 -18.14
C ALA A 237 14.24 -5.00 -19.55
N ALA A 238 13.32 -5.07 -20.52
CA ALA A 238 13.70 -5.31 -21.93
C ALA A 238 14.58 -4.19 -22.49
N GLN A 239 14.32 -2.94 -22.10
CA GLN A 239 15.15 -1.80 -22.49
C GLN A 239 16.54 -1.86 -21.86
N GLN A 240 16.66 -2.22 -20.58
CA GLN A 240 17.97 -2.39 -19.93
C GLN A 240 18.80 -3.49 -20.60
N VAL A 241 18.16 -4.61 -20.99
CA VAL A 241 18.83 -5.67 -21.76
C VAL A 241 19.29 -5.15 -23.13
N ARG A 242 18.50 -4.32 -23.81
CA ARG A 242 18.91 -3.70 -25.10
C ARG A 242 20.07 -2.75 -24.95
N GLU A 243 20.05 -1.88 -23.95
CA GLU A 243 21.11 -0.91 -23.68
C GLU A 243 22.42 -1.64 -23.42
N ARG A 244 22.39 -2.64 -22.54
CA ARG A 244 23.55 -3.47 -22.25
C ARG A 244 24.04 -4.25 -23.47
N ARG A 245 23.13 -4.78 -24.30
CA ARG A 245 23.51 -5.43 -25.56
C ARG A 245 24.25 -4.50 -26.49
N ALA A 246 23.93 -3.21 -26.50
CA ALA A 246 24.61 -2.23 -27.32
C ALA A 246 26.10 -2.05 -26.90
N GLU A 247 26.41 -2.31 -25.63
CA GLU A 247 27.74 -2.25 -25.06
C GLU A 247 28.58 -3.52 -25.32
N LEU A 248 27.91 -4.65 -25.65
CA LEU A 248 28.60 -5.90 -25.92
C LEU A 248 29.27 -5.89 -27.32
N PRO A 249 30.42 -6.56 -27.50
CA PRO A 249 31.04 -6.78 -28.81
C PRO A 249 30.06 -7.39 -29.82
N ALA A 250 30.22 -7.10 -31.08
CA ALA A 250 29.32 -7.56 -32.14
C ALA A 250 29.30 -9.12 -32.29
N ASP A 251 30.37 -9.74 -31.89
CA ASP A 251 30.60 -11.20 -31.92
C ASP A 251 30.28 -11.91 -30.60
N ASP A 252 29.74 -11.20 -29.61
CA ASP A 252 29.36 -11.79 -28.32
C ASP A 252 28.26 -12.83 -28.51
N PRO A 253 28.44 -14.09 -28.05
CA PRO A 253 27.47 -15.17 -28.25
C PRO A 253 26.13 -14.93 -27.54
N PHE A 254 26.08 -14.10 -26.49
CA PHE A 254 24.84 -13.77 -25.78
C PHE A 254 23.99 -12.76 -26.53
N ARG A 255 24.52 -12.04 -27.50
CA ARG A 255 23.82 -10.99 -28.23
C ARG A 255 22.59 -11.47 -29.00
N ALA A 256 22.67 -12.67 -29.59
CA ALA A 256 21.55 -13.31 -30.29
C ALA A 256 20.48 -13.83 -29.32
N ALA A 257 20.91 -14.41 -28.20
CA ALA A 257 19.99 -14.93 -27.18
C ALA A 257 19.22 -13.80 -26.51
N GLU A 258 19.89 -12.70 -26.19
CA GLU A 258 19.27 -11.48 -25.62
C GLU A 258 18.25 -10.87 -26.59
N LYS A 259 18.57 -10.79 -27.87
CA LYS A 259 17.62 -10.31 -28.88
C LYS A 259 16.37 -11.19 -28.93
N ALA A 260 16.53 -12.51 -29.00
CA ALA A 260 15.42 -13.45 -29.04
C ALA A 260 14.56 -13.41 -27.76
N TRP A 261 15.16 -13.09 -26.62
CA TRP A 261 14.42 -12.91 -25.38
C TRP A 261 13.61 -11.60 -25.39
N VAL A 262 14.21 -10.49 -25.79
CA VAL A 262 13.53 -9.17 -25.88
C VAL A 262 12.36 -9.26 -26.88
N ASP A 263 12.56 -9.86 -28.07
CA ASP A 263 11.52 -10.01 -29.08
C ASP A 263 10.32 -10.82 -28.54
N ARG A 264 10.57 -11.88 -27.75
CA ARG A 264 9.50 -12.68 -27.11
C ARG A 264 8.76 -11.92 -26.04
N VAL A 265 9.47 -11.11 -25.25
CA VAL A 265 8.86 -10.26 -24.22
C VAL A 265 7.93 -9.24 -24.87
N GLU A 266 8.33 -8.60 -25.94
CA GLU A 266 7.52 -7.62 -26.67
C GLU A 266 6.26 -8.24 -27.27
N GLN A 267 6.38 -9.40 -27.93
CA GLN A 267 5.23 -10.14 -28.42
C GLN A 267 4.26 -10.55 -27.30
N GLY A 268 4.81 -10.93 -26.14
CA GLY A 268 4.01 -11.23 -24.96
C GLY A 268 3.23 -10.00 -24.46
N ILE A 269 3.87 -8.83 -24.40
CA ILE A 269 3.24 -7.58 -24.01
C ILE A 269 2.13 -7.16 -24.98
N GLU A 270 2.36 -7.27 -26.28
CA GLU A 270 1.36 -6.97 -27.31
C GLU A 270 0.12 -7.88 -27.18
N SER A 271 0.34 -9.19 -27.08
CA SER A 271 -0.72 -10.17 -26.90
C SER A 271 -1.56 -9.94 -25.64
N TRP A 272 -0.91 -9.58 -24.52
CA TRP A 272 -1.58 -9.24 -23.27
C TRP A 272 -2.36 -7.94 -23.37
N THR A 273 -1.81 -6.92 -24.05
CA THR A 273 -2.48 -5.64 -24.26
C THR A 273 -3.77 -5.82 -25.04
N GLU A 274 -3.74 -6.59 -26.11
CA GLU A 274 -4.93 -6.93 -26.91
C GLU A 274 -5.97 -7.74 -26.10
N ALA A 275 -5.51 -8.68 -25.27
CA ALA A 275 -6.41 -9.47 -24.41
C ALA A 275 -7.09 -8.61 -23.35
N ARG A 276 -6.35 -7.67 -22.73
CA ARG A 276 -6.89 -6.70 -21.79
C ARG A 276 -7.94 -5.82 -22.44
N ASP A 277 -7.62 -5.24 -23.59
CA ASP A 277 -8.50 -4.31 -24.28
C ASP A 277 -9.83 -4.96 -24.65
N ARG A 278 -9.77 -6.24 -25.10
CA ARG A 278 -10.98 -7.05 -25.32
C ARG A 278 -11.79 -7.32 -24.04
N MET A 279 -11.14 -7.50 -22.89
CA MET A 279 -11.85 -7.67 -21.60
C MET A 279 -12.50 -6.37 -21.13
N VAL A 280 -11.86 -5.22 -21.35
CA VAL A 280 -12.42 -3.91 -20.99
C VAL A 280 -13.62 -3.54 -21.84
N GLU A 281 -13.65 -3.96 -23.13
CA GLU A 281 -14.79 -3.73 -24.03
C GLU A 281 -16.02 -4.60 -23.69
N GLN A 282 -15.87 -5.64 -22.87
CA GLN A 282 -16.94 -6.57 -22.49
C GLN A 282 -17.58 -6.26 -21.13
N VAL A 283 -17.06 -5.24 -20.40
CA VAL A 283 -17.57 -4.76 -19.11
C VAL A 283 -18.20 -3.39 -19.27
#